data_91a0b169cc33ac4b2de70ec3962d7411
#
_entry.id   91a0b169cc33ac4b2de70ec3962d7411
#
_cell.length_a   1.000
_cell.length_b   1.000
_cell.length_c   1.000
_cell.angle_alpha   90.00
_cell.angle_beta   90.00
_cell.angle_gamma   90.00
#
_symmetry.space_group_name_H-M   'P 1'
#
loop_
_entity.id
_entity.type
_entity.pdbx_description
1 polymer ?
#
loop_
_entity_poly.entity_id
_entity_poly.type
_entity_poly.pdbx_seq_one_letter_code
_entity_poly.pdbx_strand_id
1 'polypeptide(L)'
;NDEPVKQYMMPPIELLNLPNNTNSSDYEREQKLNERKLIDTLNSFGVSTRLVGVSRGPSVTRYEIQPAAGVKISKITNLADDIALNLAASGVRIEAPIPNKAAVGIEVPNKSRQSVTLREVIDQSSYKNAKSKLTVALGKDITGEFVYSDLVKMPHLLIAGTTGSGK
;
A
#
# COMPACT_ATOMS: atom_id res chain seq x y z
N ASN A 1 44.86 28.32 18.17
CA ASN A 1 44.73 26.88 17.77
C ASN A 1 43.48 26.73 16.92
N ASP A 2 43.63 26.96 15.61
CA ASP A 2 42.57 26.65 14.65
C ASP A 2 42.69 25.16 14.31
N GLU A 3 42.03 24.31 15.07
CA GLU A 3 41.81 22.93 14.63
C GLU A 3 40.95 22.97 13.36
N PRO A 4 41.32 22.22 12.28
CA PRO A 4 40.53 22.21 11.07
C PRO A 4 39.17 21.63 11.39
N VAL A 5 38.09 22.38 11.11
CA VAL A 5 36.71 21.91 11.24
C VAL A 5 36.56 20.66 10.40
N LYS A 6 36.45 19.50 11.05
CA LYS A 6 36.21 18.22 10.36
C LYS A 6 34.91 18.35 9.59
N GLN A 7 35.00 18.38 8.27
CA GLN A 7 33.83 18.42 7.40
C GLN A 7 33.03 17.13 7.61
N TYR A 8 31.77 17.25 8.07
CA TYR A 8 30.90 16.10 8.25
C TYR A 8 30.59 15.46 6.90
N MET A 9 30.88 14.16 6.76
CA MET A 9 30.51 13.37 5.59
C MET A 9 29.26 12.56 5.92
N MET A 10 28.22 12.74 5.10
CA MET A 10 27.00 11.92 5.22
C MET A 10 27.31 10.45 4.95
N PRO A 11 26.73 9.51 5.72
CA PRO A 11 26.87 8.09 5.42
C PRO A 11 26.38 7.80 3.99
N PRO A 12 27.14 7.03 3.20
CA PRO A 12 26.72 6.70 1.84
C PRO A 12 25.51 5.77 1.86
N ILE A 13 24.60 5.94 0.89
CA ILE A 13 23.35 5.18 0.78
C ILE A 13 23.61 3.69 0.54
N GLU A 14 24.77 3.34 0.02
CA GLU A 14 25.22 1.98 -0.27
C GLU A 14 25.37 1.11 1.00
N LEU A 15 25.43 1.73 2.18
CA LEU A 15 25.39 1.00 3.45
C LEU A 15 24.04 0.36 3.75
N LEU A 16 22.98 0.78 3.04
CA LEU A 16 21.64 0.24 3.20
C LEU A 16 21.37 -0.87 2.16
N ASN A 17 20.64 -1.89 2.59
CA ASN A 17 20.28 -3.00 1.73
C ASN A 17 19.37 -2.58 0.57
N LEU A 18 19.63 -3.14 -0.60
CA LEU A 18 18.73 -3.02 -1.76
C LEU A 18 17.42 -3.76 -1.51
N PRO A 19 16.32 -3.32 -2.14
CA PRO A 19 15.06 -4.06 -2.10
C PRO A 19 15.23 -5.43 -2.78
N ASN A 20 14.64 -6.47 -2.17
CA ASN A 20 14.58 -7.79 -2.78
C ASN A 20 13.57 -7.75 -3.93
N ASN A 21 14.04 -7.84 -5.16
CA ASN A 21 13.19 -8.02 -6.34
C ASN A 21 12.64 -9.45 -6.35
N THR A 22 11.46 -9.66 -5.79
CA THR A 22 10.70 -10.89 -5.96
C THR A 22 10.06 -10.91 -7.35
N ASN A 23 9.97 -12.11 -7.97
CA ASN A 23 9.54 -12.31 -9.36
C ASN A 23 8.22 -11.60 -9.70
N SER A 24 8.25 -10.64 -10.61
CA SER A 24 7.09 -9.88 -11.08
C SER A 24 6.03 -10.77 -11.75
N SER A 25 6.43 -11.86 -12.41
CA SER A 25 5.53 -12.77 -13.12
C SER A 25 4.54 -13.50 -12.21
N ASP A 26 4.97 -13.89 -11.00
CA ASP A 26 4.09 -14.58 -10.04
C ASP A 26 3.05 -13.62 -9.46
N TYR A 27 3.42 -12.35 -9.29
CA TYR A 27 2.52 -11.30 -8.84
C TYR A 27 1.42 -10.99 -9.86
N GLU A 28 1.78 -10.89 -11.13
CA GLU A 28 0.80 -10.64 -12.19
C GLU A 28 -0.20 -11.79 -12.34
N ARG A 29 0.27 -13.03 -12.17
CA ARG A 29 -0.60 -14.22 -12.19
C ARG A 29 -1.58 -14.22 -11.01
N GLU A 30 -1.06 -13.95 -9.80
CA GLU A 30 -1.90 -13.84 -8.61
C GLU A 30 -2.96 -12.74 -8.76
N GLN A 31 -2.55 -11.56 -9.22
CA GLN A 31 -3.44 -10.42 -9.43
C GLN A 31 -4.57 -10.74 -10.40
N LYS A 32 -4.24 -11.30 -11.58
CA LYS A 32 -5.25 -11.68 -12.59
C LYS A 32 -6.19 -12.80 -12.10
N LEU A 33 -5.67 -13.75 -11.34
CA LEU A 33 -6.49 -14.80 -10.75
C LEU A 33 -7.47 -14.24 -9.73
N ASN A 34 -7.01 -13.39 -8.83
CA ASN A 34 -7.83 -12.75 -7.80
C ASN A 34 -8.87 -11.81 -8.43
N GLU A 35 -8.52 -11.08 -9.48
CA GLU A 35 -9.42 -10.23 -10.26
C GLU A 35 -10.62 -11.04 -10.78
N ARG A 36 -10.35 -12.16 -11.48
CA ARG A 36 -11.41 -13.04 -12.02
C ARG A 36 -12.29 -13.57 -10.90
N LYS A 37 -11.69 -14.16 -9.86
CA LYS A 37 -12.44 -14.72 -8.73
C LYS A 37 -13.31 -13.67 -8.03
N LEU A 38 -12.78 -12.44 -7.86
CA LEU A 38 -13.54 -11.35 -7.25
C LEU A 38 -14.78 -11.01 -8.07
N ILE A 39 -14.62 -10.81 -9.37
CA ILE A 39 -15.74 -10.48 -10.27
C ILE A 39 -16.75 -11.64 -10.33
N ASP A 40 -16.27 -12.88 -10.43
CA ASP A 40 -17.13 -14.07 -10.45
C ASP A 40 -17.92 -14.21 -9.14
N THR A 41 -17.26 -13.96 -8.00
CA THR A 41 -17.93 -13.98 -6.68
C THR A 41 -19.03 -12.92 -6.61
N LEU A 42 -18.73 -11.66 -6.95
CA LEU A 42 -19.73 -10.59 -6.93
C LEU A 42 -20.91 -10.90 -7.85
N ASN A 43 -20.66 -11.42 -9.06
CA ASN A 43 -21.70 -11.80 -10.01
C ASN A 43 -22.57 -12.95 -9.47
N SER A 44 -21.99 -13.95 -8.79
CA SER A 44 -22.74 -15.09 -8.21
C SER A 44 -23.72 -14.64 -7.12
N PHE A 45 -23.40 -13.55 -6.40
CA PHE A 45 -24.29 -12.91 -5.44
C PHE A 45 -25.24 -11.86 -6.07
N GLY A 46 -25.28 -11.81 -7.41
CA GLY A 46 -26.15 -10.88 -8.16
C GLY A 46 -25.73 -9.41 -7.99
N VAL A 47 -24.42 -9.18 -7.87
CA VAL A 47 -23.82 -7.84 -7.81
C VAL A 47 -23.03 -7.60 -9.09
N SER A 48 -23.67 -6.97 -10.07
CA SER A 48 -23.01 -6.59 -11.32
C SER A 48 -22.06 -5.42 -11.09
N THR A 49 -20.79 -5.62 -11.43
CA THR A 49 -19.71 -4.63 -11.23
C THR A 49 -18.75 -4.62 -12.41
N ARG A 50 -18.04 -3.51 -12.56
CA ARG A 50 -16.95 -3.36 -13.52
C ARG A 50 -15.66 -3.03 -12.77
N LEU A 51 -14.56 -3.72 -13.07
CA LEU A 51 -13.24 -3.34 -12.59
C LEU A 51 -12.80 -2.06 -13.32
N VAL A 52 -12.37 -1.05 -12.54
CA VAL A 52 -11.93 0.26 -13.06
C VAL A 52 -10.47 0.55 -12.74
N GLY A 53 -9.88 -0.19 -11.81
CA GLY A 53 -8.47 -0.04 -11.47
C GLY A 53 -7.97 -1.15 -10.56
N VAL A 54 -6.66 -1.37 -10.59
CA VAL A 54 -5.95 -2.25 -9.66
C VAL A 54 -4.66 -1.56 -9.26
N SER A 55 -4.43 -1.47 -7.96
CA SER A 55 -3.19 -0.94 -7.38
C SER A 55 -2.60 -1.97 -6.43
N ARG A 56 -1.32 -2.31 -6.63
CA ARG A 56 -0.61 -3.25 -5.77
C ARG A 56 0.33 -2.51 -4.84
N GLY A 57 0.05 -2.61 -3.54
CA GLY A 57 0.97 -2.19 -2.49
C GLY A 57 1.84 -3.34 -1.96
N PRO A 58 2.71 -3.05 -0.98
CA PRO A 58 3.61 -4.05 -0.40
C PRO A 58 2.90 -5.22 0.29
N SER A 59 1.78 -4.96 0.93
CA SER A 59 1.06 -5.93 1.76
C SER A 59 -0.31 -6.32 1.23
N VAL A 60 -0.95 -5.44 0.46
CA VAL A 60 -2.31 -5.63 -0.08
C VAL A 60 -2.36 -5.24 -1.56
N THR A 61 -3.29 -5.84 -2.29
CA THR A 61 -3.70 -5.38 -3.63
C THR A 61 -5.10 -4.81 -3.52
N ARG A 62 -5.29 -3.59 -4.01
CA ARG A 62 -6.57 -2.90 -4.04
C ARG A 62 -7.19 -3.03 -5.43
N TYR A 63 -8.39 -3.61 -5.47
CA TYR A 63 -9.23 -3.70 -6.66
C TYR A 63 -10.30 -2.61 -6.58
N GLU A 64 -10.30 -1.70 -7.53
CA GLU A 64 -11.31 -0.64 -7.62
C GLU A 64 -12.43 -1.11 -8.54
N ILE A 65 -13.62 -1.25 -8.01
CA ILE A 65 -14.79 -1.70 -8.75
C ILE A 65 -15.86 -0.61 -8.82
N GLN A 66 -16.53 -0.53 -9.95
CA GLN A 66 -17.68 0.36 -10.12
C GLN A 66 -18.95 -0.50 -10.18
N PRO A 67 -19.87 -0.35 -9.20
CA PRO A 67 -21.16 -1.03 -9.23
C PRO A 67 -22.02 -0.56 -10.40
N ALA A 68 -22.83 -1.44 -10.97
CA ALA A 68 -23.85 -1.08 -11.93
C ALA A 68 -24.92 -0.16 -11.30
N ALA A 69 -25.63 0.59 -12.11
CA ALA A 69 -26.72 1.43 -11.65
C ALA A 69 -27.76 0.63 -10.87
N GLY A 70 -28.20 1.16 -9.72
CA GLY A 70 -29.18 0.50 -8.85
C GLY A 70 -28.59 -0.52 -7.85
N VAL A 71 -27.32 -0.86 -7.92
CA VAL A 71 -26.65 -1.70 -6.92
C VAL A 71 -26.36 -0.89 -5.66
N LYS A 72 -26.92 -1.34 -4.53
CA LYS A 72 -26.66 -0.71 -3.23
C LYS A 72 -25.25 -1.05 -2.73
N ILE A 73 -24.52 -0.06 -2.23
CA ILE A 73 -23.16 -0.25 -1.69
C ILE A 73 -23.16 -1.27 -0.54
N SER A 74 -24.18 -1.25 0.32
CA SER A 74 -24.31 -2.20 1.43
C SER A 74 -24.36 -3.66 0.97
N LYS A 75 -24.83 -3.93 -0.27
CA LYS A 75 -24.81 -5.28 -0.82
C LYS A 75 -23.38 -5.77 -1.08
N ILE A 76 -22.47 -4.86 -1.40
CA ILE A 76 -21.04 -5.18 -1.59
C ILE A 76 -20.33 -5.30 -0.25
N THR A 77 -20.53 -4.34 0.66
CA THR A 77 -19.82 -4.35 1.96
C THR A 77 -20.19 -5.56 2.82
N ASN A 78 -21.43 -6.08 2.70
CA ASN A 78 -21.86 -7.28 3.43
C ASN A 78 -21.26 -8.59 2.88
N LEU A 79 -20.62 -8.57 1.70
CA LEU A 79 -19.98 -9.74 1.09
C LEU A 79 -18.50 -9.86 1.45
N ALA A 80 -17.99 -9.09 2.41
CA ALA A 80 -16.57 -9.10 2.75
C ALA A 80 -16.07 -10.50 3.12
N ASP A 81 -16.81 -11.24 3.95
CA ASP A 81 -16.43 -12.58 4.39
C ASP A 81 -16.55 -13.60 3.24
N ASP A 82 -17.58 -13.50 2.40
CA ASP A 82 -17.76 -14.36 1.23
C ASP A 82 -16.64 -14.15 0.20
N ILE A 83 -16.25 -12.89 -0.01
CA ILE A 83 -15.14 -12.55 -0.90
C ILE A 83 -13.83 -13.11 -0.32
N ALA A 84 -13.58 -12.92 0.98
CA ALA A 84 -12.38 -13.44 1.65
C ALA A 84 -12.28 -14.96 1.52
N LEU A 85 -13.39 -15.66 1.73
CA LEU A 85 -13.47 -17.13 1.59
C LEU A 85 -13.14 -17.57 0.17
N ASN A 86 -13.78 -16.98 -0.85
CA ASN A 86 -13.56 -17.35 -2.25
C ASN A 86 -12.14 -17.04 -2.76
N LEU A 87 -11.53 -15.98 -2.25
CA LEU A 87 -10.15 -15.62 -2.56
C LEU A 87 -9.12 -16.40 -1.73
N ALA A 88 -9.56 -17.19 -0.76
CA ALA A 88 -8.72 -17.85 0.23
C ALA A 88 -7.78 -16.85 0.95
N ALA A 89 -8.32 -15.67 1.26
CA ALA A 89 -7.63 -14.61 1.98
C ALA A 89 -7.97 -14.66 3.47
N SER A 90 -7.07 -14.18 4.33
CA SER A 90 -7.32 -14.09 5.78
C SER A 90 -8.41 -13.09 6.18
N GLY A 91 -8.84 -12.27 5.24
CA GLY A 91 -9.87 -11.24 5.36
C GLY A 91 -9.70 -10.24 4.21
N VAL A 92 -10.76 -9.49 3.89
CA VAL A 92 -10.69 -8.36 2.96
C VAL A 92 -11.23 -7.12 3.65
N ARG A 93 -10.71 -5.96 3.24
CA ARG A 93 -11.23 -4.67 3.69
C ARG A 93 -11.93 -3.99 2.52
N ILE A 94 -13.14 -3.48 2.76
CA ILE A 94 -13.90 -2.77 1.75
C ILE A 94 -14.00 -1.30 2.13
N GLU A 95 -13.51 -0.42 1.27
CA GLU A 95 -13.63 1.02 1.37
C GLU A 95 -14.69 1.52 0.39
N ALA A 96 -15.82 1.98 0.92
CA ALA A 96 -16.97 2.31 0.10
C ALA A 96 -17.69 3.57 0.62
N PRO A 97 -17.68 4.66 -0.15
CA PRO A 97 -16.96 4.86 -1.43
C PRO A 97 -15.47 5.15 -1.22
N ILE A 98 -14.67 5.02 -2.30
CA ILE A 98 -13.31 5.56 -2.32
C ILE A 98 -13.39 7.11 -2.31
N PRO A 99 -12.61 7.81 -1.49
CA PRO A 99 -12.58 9.27 -1.50
C PRO A 99 -12.32 9.83 -2.90
N ASN A 100 -13.15 10.77 -3.32
CA ASN A 100 -13.09 11.45 -4.62
C ASN A 100 -13.23 10.54 -5.86
N LYS A 101 -13.72 9.31 -5.71
CA LYS A 101 -13.98 8.38 -6.82
C LYS A 101 -15.38 7.76 -6.71
N ALA A 102 -16.05 7.58 -7.86
CA ALA A 102 -17.32 6.84 -7.94
C ALA A 102 -17.05 5.32 -8.03
N ALA A 103 -16.30 4.79 -7.07
CA ALA A 103 -15.87 3.41 -7.03
C ALA A 103 -15.81 2.88 -5.59
N VAL A 104 -15.78 1.55 -5.47
CA VAL A 104 -15.56 0.81 -4.21
C VAL A 104 -14.20 0.14 -4.29
N GLY A 105 -13.37 0.30 -3.27
CA GLY A 105 -12.08 -0.36 -3.14
C GLY A 105 -12.20 -1.64 -2.33
N ILE A 106 -11.69 -2.74 -2.87
CA ILE A 106 -11.59 -4.03 -2.18
C ILE A 106 -10.11 -4.35 -2.01
N GLU A 107 -9.64 -4.33 -0.79
CA GLU A 107 -8.25 -4.58 -0.42
C GLU A 107 -8.09 -6.05 -0.03
N VAL A 108 -7.28 -6.76 -0.80
CA VAL A 108 -7.00 -8.19 -0.63
C VAL A 108 -5.56 -8.35 -0.18
N PRO A 109 -5.26 -9.02 0.95
CA PRO A 109 -3.90 -9.29 1.38
C PRO A 109 -3.12 -10.07 0.32
N ASN A 110 -1.90 -9.62 0.03
CA ASN A 110 -1.00 -10.34 -0.86
C ASN A 110 -0.53 -11.64 -0.19
N LYS A 111 -0.47 -12.74 -0.92
CA LYS A 111 0.11 -14.00 -0.43
C LYS A 111 1.58 -13.84 -0.09
N SER A 112 2.31 -13.13 -0.96
CA SER A 112 3.69 -12.77 -0.74
C SER A 112 3.80 -11.27 -0.47
N ARG A 113 4.14 -10.92 0.77
CA ARG A 113 4.37 -9.53 1.17
C ARG A 113 5.73 -9.09 0.71
N GLN A 114 5.84 -7.86 0.26
CA GLN A 114 7.09 -7.22 -0.13
C GLN A 114 7.62 -6.41 1.06
N SER A 115 8.87 -6.65 1.44
CA SER A 115 9.55 -5.81 2.43
C SER A 115 9.92 -4.47 1.78
N VAL A 116 9.51 -3.37 2.40
CA VAL A 116 9.90 -2.03 2.00
C VAL A 116 11.21 -1.68 2.68
N THR A 117 12.29 -1.48 1.92
CA THR A 117 13.60 -1.13 2.47
C THR A 117 13.72 0.38 2.63
N LEU A 118 14.45 0.82 3.65
CA LEU A 118 14.72 2.26 3.86
C LEU A 118 15.40 2.86 2.63
N ARG A 119 16.36 2.10 2.03
CA ARG A 119 17.09 2.56 0.84
C ARG A 119 16.17 2.93 -0.30
N GLU A 120 15.19 2.06 -0.65
CA GLU A 120 14.28 2.34 -1.78
C GLU A 120 13.42 3.58 -1.55
N VAL A 121 13.12 3.90 -0.28
CA VAL A 121 12.28 5.07 0.06
C VAL A 121 13.08 6.36 0.01
N ILE A 122 14.29 6.39 0.60
CA ILE A 122 15.11 7.62 0.66
C ILE A 122 15.86 7.90 -0.64
N ASP A 123 16.02 6.89 -1.53
CA ASP A 123 16.69 7.05 -2.82
C ASP A 123 15.81 7.75 -3.87
N GLN A 124 14.55 8.03 -3.56
CA GLN A 124 13.63 8.73 -4.45
C GLN A 124 13.96 10.21 -4.58
N SER A 125 13.75 10.75 -5.78
CA SER A 125 13.94 12.19 -6.06
C SER A 125 13.04 13.06 -5.18
N SER A 126 11.83 12.61 -4.85
CA SER A 126 10.88 13.29 -3.97
C SER A 126 11.42 13.47 -2.55
N TYR A 127 12.16 12.48 -2.03
CA TYR A 127 12.82 12.60 -0.72
C TYR A 127 14.08 13.49 -0.79
N LYS A 128 14.93 13.25 -1.79
CA LYS A 128 16.20 14.00 -1.98
C LYS A 128 15.97 15.49 -2.18
N ASN A 129 14.86 15.87 -2.83
CA ASN A 129 14.48 17.26 -3.09
C ASN A 129 13.56 17.85 -2.01
N ALA A 130 13.38 17.16 -0.88
CA ALA A 130 12.54 17.66 0.21
C ALA A 130 13.13 18.97 0.77
N LYS A 131 12.27 19.99 0.93
CA LYS A 131 12.68 21.32 1.44
C LYS A 131 13.11 21.29 2.90
N SER A 132 12.48 20.45 3.71
CA SER A 132 12.74 20.33 5.14
C SER A 132 13.82 19.28 5.39
N LYS A 133 14.84 19.64 6.17
CA LYS A 133 15.85 18.69 6.65
C LYS A 133 15.31 17.69 7.69
N LEU A 134 14.11 17.93 8.20
CA LEU A 134 13.40 17.05 9.14
C LEU A 134 12.32 16.19 8.46
N THR A 135 12.42 16.05 7.14
CA THR A 135 11.58 15.10 6.39
C THR A 135 11.99 13.67 6.73
N VAL A 136 11.04 12.86 7.16
CA VAL A 136 11.25 11.43 7.47
C VAL A 136 10.54 10.55 6.44
N ALA A 137 11.19 9.45 6.09
CA ALA A 137 10.65 8.42 5.22
C ALA A 137 9.80 7.45 6.07
N LEU A 138 8.50 7.32 5.76
CA LEU A 138 7.59 6.43 6.47
C LEU A 138 7.46 5.06 5.80
N GLY A 139 7.62 4.99 4.49
CA GLY A 139 7.50 3.75 3.73
C GLY A 139 6.66 3.90 2.46
N LYS A 140 5.81 2.92 2.19
CA LYS A 140 4.84 2.94 1.10
C LYS A 140 3.41 2.80 1.65
N ASP A 141 2.47 3.45 0.99
CA ASP A 141 1.05 3.27 1.28
C ASP A 141 0.48 1.96 0.67
N ILE A 142 -0.82 1.76 0.82
CA ILE A 142 -1.53 0.59 0.30
C ILE A 142 -1.59 0.53 -1.23
N THR A 143 -1.30 1.62 -1.91
CA THR A 143 -1.23 1.70 -3.38
C THR A 143 0.19 1.54 -3.91
N GLY A 144 1.20 1.51 -3.01
CA GLY A 144 2.61 1.37 -3.33
C GLY A 144 3.34 2.69 -3.51
N GLU A 145 2.67 3.83 -3.28
CA GLU A 145 3.28 5.16 -3.36
C GLU A 145 4.14 5.45 -2.12
N PHE A 146 5.25 6.16 -2.33
CA PHE A 146 6.15 6.52 -1.25
C PHE A 146 5.56 7.61 -0.36
N VAL A 147 5.62 7.39 0.96
CA VAL A 147 5.07 8.29 1.98
C VAL A 147 6.17 8.91 2.81
N TYR A 148 6.17 10.22 2.88
CA TYR A 148 7.07 11.04 3.68
C TYR A 148 6.30 11.94 4.62
N SER A 149 6.93 12.34 5.71
CA SER A 149 6.34 13.31 6.62
C SER A 149 7.39 14.31 7.08
N ASP A 150 6.95 15.52 7.40
CA ASP A 150 7.82 16.58 7.89
C ASP A 150 7.57 16.78 9.39
N LEU A 151 8.56 16.45 10.21
CA LEU A 151 8.47 16.59 11.67
C LEU A 151 8.20 18.02 12.12
N VAL A 152 8.63 19.03 11.34
CA VAL A 152 8.33 20.43 11.66
C VAL A 152 6.83 20.71 11.69
N LYS A 153 6.06 19.98 10.86
CA LYS A 153 4.61 20.15 10.76
C LYS A 153 3.82 19.30 11.77
N MET A 154 4.52 18.52 12.58
CA MET A 154 3.93 17.65 13.60
C MET A 154 4.17 18.23 14.98
N PRO A 155 3.26 19.02 15.57
CA PRO A 155 3.42 19.57 16.92
C PRO A 155 3.52 18.49 17.99
N HIS A 156 2.89 17.33 17.73
CA HIS A 156 2.96 16.14 18.59
C HIS A 156 3.06 14.90 17.72
N LEU A 157 3.95 13.96 18.09
CA LEU A 157 4.12 12.67 17.43
C LEU A 157 4.10 11.56 18.48
N LEU A 158 3.14 10.62 18.34
CA LEU A 158 3.09 9.40 19.13
C LEU A 158 3.48 8.21 18.26
N ILE A 159 4.48 7.46 18.71
CA ILE A 159 4.89 6.20 18.08
C ILE A 159 4.60 5.06 19.06
N ALA A 160 3.71 4.15 18.68
CA ALA A 160 3.31 3.00 19.49
C ALA A 160 3.37 1.71 18.68
N GLY A 161 3.60 0.60 19.36
CA GLY A 161 3.63 -0.72 18.76
C GLY A 161 4.00 -1.79 19.78
N THR A 162 3.67 -3.04 19.48
CA THR A 162 4.06 -4.20 20.31
C THR A 162 5.57 -4.43 20.27
N THR A 163 6.10 -5.21 21.20
CA THR A 163 7.51 -5.60 21.18
C THR A 163 7.81 -6.36 19.89
N GLY A 164 8.90 -5.98 19.21
CA GLY A 164 9.27 -6.57 17.92
C GLY A 164 8.57 -5.98 16.68
N SER A 165 7.69 -4.98 16.84
CA SER A 165 7.01 -4.32 15.70
C SER A 165 7.88 -3.33 14.92
N GLY A 166 9.13 -3.10 15.34
CA GLY A 166 10.06 -2.15 14.69
C GLY A 166 9.93 -0.69 15.13
N LYS A 167 9.29 -0.44 16.29
CA LYS A 167 9.22 0.90 16.89
C LYS A 167 10.56 1.37 17.44
#